data_98094271e418c7e810f0b68910afc4ef
#
_entry.id   98094271e418c7e810f0b68910afc4ef
#
_cell.length_a   1.000
_cell.length_b   1.000
_cell.length_c   1.000
_cell.angle_alpha   90.00
_cell.angle_beta   90.00
_cell.angle_gamma   90.00
#
_symmetry.space_group_name_H-M   'P 1'
#
loop_
_entity.id
_entity.type
_entity.pdbx_description
1 polymer ?
#
loop_
_entity_poly.entity_id
_entity_poly.type
_entity_poly.pdbx_seq_one_letter_code
_entity_poly.pdbx_strand_id
1 'polypeptide(L)'
;MLNATLAEEFAPLAGRLEPRWWTGTPAISPALFVIDGNEFRVDGQPLVASPELAERMQSTFDKVGLVHVINSGLDDLQAMRLVATQVLKNERKYEGGANPRKIIEKNVYEVGAPLAASLHYHHEMAYIGSSTKMVSFMAHKMPKIGGATFVSDSCQATD
;
A
#
# COMPACT_ATOMS: atom_id res chain seq x y z
N MET A 1 16.05 1.94 -17.06
CA MET A 1 16.42 0.58 -17.58
C MET A 1 17.30 -0.05 -16.52
N LEU A 2 16.84 -1.10 -15.85
CA LEU A 2 17.70 -1.95 -15.02
C LEU A 2 18.74 -2.57 -15.95
N ASN A 3 20.01 -2.46 -15.54
CA ASN A 3 21.11 -3.05 -16.29
C ASN A 3 20.84 -4.56 -16.45
N ALA A 4 20.93 -5.11 -17.63
CA ALA A 4 20.66 -6.54 -17.91
C ALA A 4 21.43 -7.47 -16.95
N THR A 5 22.64 -7.09 -16.57
CA THR A 5 23.51 -7.80 -15.59
C THR A 5 22.87 -7.90 -14.19
N LEU A 6 22.13 -6.88 -13.74
CA LEU A 6 21.44 -6.93 -12.44
C LEU A 6 20.20 -7.82 -12.50
N ALA A 7 19.51 -7.87 -13.65
CA ALA A 7 18.35 -8.74 -13.83
C ALA A 7 18.74 -10.22 -13.79
N GLU A 8 19.91 -10.60 -14.36
CA GLU A 8 20.43 -11.96 -14.33
C GLU A 8 20.91 -12.36 -12.93
N GLU A 9 21.58 -11.46 -12.19
CA GLU A 9 22.07 -11.71 -10.83
C GLU A 9 20.95 -11.95 -9.81
N PHE A 10 19.81 -11.30 -10.02
CA PHE A 10 18.66 -11.37 -9.10
C PHE A 10 17.53 -12.29 -9.58
N ALA A 11 17.60 -12.83 -10.78
CA ALA A 11 16.62 -13.79 -11.30
C ALA A 11 16.39 -15.00 -10.36
N PRO A 12 17.43 -15.57 -9.68
CA PRO A 12 17.24 -16.65 -8.71
C PRO A 12 16.47 -16.22 -7.44
N LEU A 13 16.49 -14.92 -7.11
CA LEU A 13 15.81 -14.39 -5.92
C LEU A 13 14.36 -14.01 -6.21
N ALA A 14 14.05 -13.62 -7.43
CA ALA A 14 12.70 -13.22 -7.84
C ALA A 14 11.68 -14.33 -7.56
N GLY A 15 11.97 -15.57 -7.93
CA GLY A 15 11.09 -16.73 -7.68
C GLY A 15 10.94 -17.12 -6.21
N ARG A 16 11.80 -16.59 -5.30
CA ARG A 16 11.67 -16.80 -3.84
C ARG A 16 10.82 -15.76 -3.15
N LEU A 17 10.57 -14.63 -3.81
CA LEU A 17 9.80 -13.51 -3.26
C LEU A 17 8.31 -13.64 -3.59
N GLU A 18 7.96 -14.52 -4.52
CA GLU A 18 6.58 -14.78 -4.91
C GLU A 18 5.99 -15.95 -4.10
N PRO A 19 4.77 -15.82 -3.58
CA PRO A 19 4.08 -16.94 -2.95
C PRO A 19 3.92 -18.10 -3.95
N ARG A 20 4.05 -19.34 -3.48
CA ARG A 20 3.97 -20.55 -4.33
C ARG A 20 2.65 -20.66 -5.11
N TRP A 21 1.58 -20.09 -4.57
CA TRP A 21 0.23 -20.13 -5.13
C TRP A 21 -0.07 -18.93 -6.04
N TRP A 22 0.83 -17.94 -6.11
CA TRP A 22 0.61 -16.78 -6.97
C TRP A 22 0.95 -17.12 -8.42
N THR A 23 -0.02 -16.93 -9.30
CA THR A 23 0.13 -17.21 -10.74
C THR A 23 0.74 -16.07 -11.54
N GLY A 24 1.08 -14.96 -10.90
CA GLY A 24 1.52 -13.73 -11.57
C GLY A 24 0.37 -12.89 -12.17
N THR A 25 -0.86 -13.37 -12.09
CA THR A 25 -2.02 -12.67 -12.62
C THR A 25 -2.89 -12.19 -11.47
N PRO A 26 -3.14 -10.86 -11.34
CA PRO A 26 -4.10 -10.34 -10.37
C PRO A 26 -5.48 -10.94 -10.58
N ALA A 27 -6.20 -11.24 -9.48
CA ALA A 27 -7.57 -11.76 -9.55
C ALA A 27 -8.55 -10.71 -10.12
N ILE A 28 -8.23 -9.42 -9.95
CA ILE A 28 -9.01 -8.31 -10.50
C ILE A 28 -8.11 -7.42 -11.37
N SER A 29 -8.71 -6.77 -12.36
CA SER A 29 -7.98 -5.84 -13.24
C SER A 29 -7.44 -4.64 -12.43
N PRO A 30 -6.15 -4.28 -12.56
CA PRO A 30 -5.61 -3.06 -11.98
C PRO A 30 -6.38 -1.79 -12.35
N ALA A 31 -6.99 -1.74 -13.53
CA ALA A 31 -7.82 -0.61 -13.95
C ALA A 31 -9.01 -0.31 -13.03
N LEU A 32 -9.41 -1.26 -12.18
CA LEU A 32 -10.53 -1.07 -11.25
C LEU A 32 -10.12 -0.33 -9.97
N PHE A 33 -8.84 -0.39 -9.57
CA PHE A 33 -8.38 0.16 -8.29
C PHE A 33 -7.16 1.08 -8.40
N VAL A 34 -6.49 1.13 -9.57
CA VAL A 34 -5.36 2.02 -9.79
C VAL A 34 -5.87 3.40 -10.24
N ILE A 35 -5.36 4.42 -9.58
CA ILE A 35 -5.57 5.83 -9.93
C ILE A 35 -4.23 6.40 -10.34
N ASP A 36 -4.12 6.90 -11.56
CA ASP A 36 -2.93 7.61 -12.01
C ASP A 36 -2.94 9.03 -11.47
N GLY A 37 -2.01 9.33 -10.57
CA GLY A 37 -1.86 10.67 -9.97
C GLY A 37 -1.59 11.77 -11.01
N ASN A 38 -1.07 11.43 -12.19
CA ASN A 38 -0.86 12.41 -13.26
C ASN A 38 -2.19 13.05 -13.73
N GLU A 39 -3.32 12.36 -13.58
CA GLU A 39 -4.65 12.91 -13.92
C GLU A 39 -5.05 14.09 -13.01
N PHE A 40 -4.43 14.20 -11.82
CA PHE A 40 -4.77 15.18 -10.78
C PHE A 40 -3.63 16.16 -10.47
N ARG A 41 -2.46 15.98 -11.10
CA ARG A 41 -1.30 16.85 -10.93
C ARG A 41 -1.39 18.04 -11.86
N VAL A 42 -0.96 19.19 -11.38
CA VAL A 42 -0.90 20.42 -12.18
C VAL A 42 0.57 20.73 -12.50
N ASP A 43 0.88 20.93 -13.76
CA ASP A 43 2.19 21.35 -14.26
C ASP A 43 3.38 20.51 -13.72
N GLY A 44 3.18 19.21 -13.59
CA GLY A 44 4.22 18.28 -13.10
C GLY A 44 4.52 18.40 -11.60
N GLN A 45 3.81 19.27 -10.87
CA GLN A 45 3.94 19.35 -9.41
C GLN A 45 3.47 18.06 -8.73
N PRO A 46 3.94 17.75 -7.51
CA PRO A 46 3.43 16.64 -6.72
C PRO A 46 1.92 16.72 -6.54
N LEU A 47 1.31 15.57 -6.38
CA LEU A 47 -0.13 15.43 -6.11
C LEU A 47 -0.49 16.21 -4.83
N VAL A 48 -1.59 16.94 -4.87
CA VAL A 48 -2.14 17.61 -3.70
C VAL A 48 -3.53 17.07 -3.39
N ALA A 49 -3.91 17.13 -2.12
CA ALA A 49 -5.25 16.78 -1.70
C ALA A 49 -6.27 17.72 -2.38
N SER A 50 -7.23 17.15 -3.09
CA SER A 50 -8.29 17.90 -3.77
C SER A 50 -9.63 17.18 -3.64
N PRO A 51 -10.77 17.89 -3.75
CA PRO A 51 -12.09 17.27 -3.73
C PRO A 51 -12.28 16.22 -4.83
N GLU A 52 -11.77 16.46 -6.03
CA GLU A 52 -11.87 15.57 -7.18
C GLU A 52 -11.10 14.26 -6.93
N LEU A 53 -9.89 14.37 -6.40
CA LEU A 53 -9.09 13.20 -6.01
C LEU A 53 -9.78 12.42 -4.89
N ALA A 54 -10.29 13.12 -3.88
CA ALA A 54 -11.00 12.51 -2.75
C ALA A 54 -12.23 11.72 -3.22
N GLU A 55 -13.03 12.29 -4.09
CA GLU A 55 -14.21 11.63 -4.68
C GLU A 55 -13.81 10.41 -5.50
N ARG A 56 -12.76 10.54 -6.33
CA ARG A 56 -12.25 9.44 -7.14
C ARG A 56 -11.74 8.30 -6.26
N MET A 57 -10.95 8.59 -5.22
CA MET A 57 -10.45 7.61 -4.27
C MET A 57 -11.59 6.94 -3.51
N GLN A 58 -12.55 7.71 -2.98
CA GLN A 58 -13.68 7.18 -2.23
C GLN A 58 -14.56 6.28 -3.11
N SER A 59 -14.93 6.74 -4.31
CA SER A 59 -15.78 5.95 -5.22
C SER A 59 -15.10 4.64 -5.68
N THR A 60 -13.78 4.67 -5.85
CA THR A 60 -12.99 3.48 -6.17
C THR A 60 -12.96 2.52 -4.99
N PHE A 61 -12.71 3.04 -3.79
CA PHE A 61 -12.69 2.24 -2.57
C PHE A 61 -14.04 1.58 -2.28
N ASP A 62 -15.13 2.32 -2.43
CA ASP A 62 -16.49 1.80 -2.20
C ASP A 62 -16.86 0.66 -3.15
N LYS A 63 -16.29 0.64 -4.36
CA LYS A 63 -16.54 -0.41 -5.36
C LYS A 63 -15.69 -1.65 -5.17
N VAL A 64 -14.45 -1.49 -4.76
CA VAL A 64 -13.43 -2.56 -4.82
C VAL A 64 -12.82 -2.87 -3.46
N GLY A 65 -12.93 -1.95 -2.48
CA GLY A 65 -12.25 -2.07 -1.18
C GLY A 65 -10.75 -1.80 -1.22
N LEU A 66 -10.23 -1.37 -2.36
CA LEU A 66 -8.80 -1.11 -2.58
C LEU A 66 -8.62 0.13 -3.47
N VAL A 67 -7.63 0.95 -3.14
CA VAL A 67 -7.16 2.06 -3.99
C VAL A 67 -5.64 2.02 -4.02
N HIS A 68 -5.08 2.12 -5.21
CA HIS A 68 -3.64 2.25 -5.42
C HIS A 68 -3.35 3.50 -6.24
N VAL A 69 -2.82 4.53 -5.62
CA VAL A 69 -2.41 5.77 -6.31
C VAL A 69 -0.97 5.63 -6.76
N ILE A 70 -0.76 5.73 -8.07
CA ILE A 70 0.57 5.71 -8.72
C ILE A 70 0.93 7.10 -9.23
N ASN A 71 2.19 7.32 -9.60
CA ASN A 71 2.66 8.57 -10.22
C ASN A 71 2.31 9.85 -9.43
N SER A 72 2.23 9.74 -8.11
CA SER A 72 1.84 10.86 -7.24
C SER A 72 2.86 12.00 -7.23
N GLY A 73 4.14 11.69 -7.51
CA GLY A 73 5.24 12.65 -7.36
C GLY A 73 5.52 13.07 -5.91
N LEU A 74 4.87 12.42 -4.94
CA LEU A 74 5.04 12.72 -3.53
C LEU A 74 6.30 12.04 -3.00
N ASP A 75 7.13 12.81 -2.32
CA ASP A 75 8.34 12.36 -1.62
C ASP A 75 8.32 12.72 -0.12
N ASP A 76 7.37 13.54 0.28
CA ASP A 76 7.15 13.99 1.66
C ASP A 76 6.06 13.18 2.35
N LEU A 77 6.35 12.67 3.56
CA LEU A 77 5.43 11.80 4.30
C LEU A 77 4.17 12.54 4.77
N GLN A 78 4.28 13.83 5.10
CA GLN A 78 3.14 14.61 5.53
C GLN A 78 2.17 14.85 4.35
N ALA A 79 2.70 15.16 3.17
CA ALA A 79 1.91 15.30 1.95
C ALA A 79 1.23 13.97 1.58
N MET A 80 1.94 12.84 1.66
CA MET A 80 1.35 11.50 1.46
C MET A 80 0.22 11.23 2.46
N ARG A 81 0.42 11.56 3.74
CA ARG A 81 -0.60 11.42 4.77
C ARG A 81 -1.83 12.29 4.48
N LEU A 82 -1.66 13.53 4.05
CA LEU A 82 -2.77 14.43 3.71
C LEU A 82 -3.62 13.86 2.56
N VAL A 83 -3.01 13.27 1.55
CA VAL A 83 -3.74 12.57 0.48
C VAL A 83 -4.50 11.37 1.03
N ALA A 84 -3.85 10.52 1.82
CA ALA A 84 -4.48 9.34 2.41
C ALA A 84 -5.67 9.68 3.32
N THR A 85 -5.57 10.74 4.11
CA THR A 85 -6.62 11.15 5.05
C THR A 85 -7.89 11.68 4.39
N GLN A 86 -7.88 11.93 3.10
CA GLN A 86 -9.10 12.25 2.35
C GLN A 86 -10.10 11.09 2.38
N VAL A 87 -9.62 9.85 2.43
CA VAL A 87 -10.44 8.64 2.56
C VAL A 87 -10.44 8.11 4.00
N LEU A 88 -9.29 8.15 4.68
CA LEU A 88 -9.12 7.74 6.07
C LEU A 88 -9.63 8.83 7.02
N LYS A 89 -10.92 9.00 7.15
CA LYS A 89 -11.56 10.12 7.86
C LYS A 89 -11.15 10.25 9.33
N ASN A 90 -10.91 9.13 10.03
CA ASN A 90 -10.56 9.08 11.45
C ASN A 90 -9.30 8.25 11.64
N GLU A 91 -8.18 8.93 11.82
CA GLU A 91 -6.93 8.27 12.09
C GLU A 91 -6.91 7.65 13.49
N ARG A 92 -6.38 6.46 13.59
CA ARG A 92 -6.20 5.75 14.84
C ARG A 92 -4.72 5.62 15.17
N LYS A 93 -4.41 5.76 16.46
CA LYS A 93 -3.09 5.40 16.96
C LYS A 93 -2.91 3.88 16.92
N TYR A 94 -1.73 3.43 16.49
CA TYR A 94 -1.35 2.04 16.60
C TYR A 94 -1.20 1.65 18.07
N GLU A 95 -1.88 0.61 18.50
CA GLU A 95 -1.89 0.13 19.87
C GLU A 95 -1.60 -1.37 19.92
N GLY A 96 -0.67 -1.75 20.76
CA GLY A 96 -0.35 -3.16 21.00
C GLY A 96 0.45 -3.83 19.90
N GLY A 97 0.42 -5.13 19.88
CA GLY A 97 1.19 -5.98 18.98
C GLY A 97 2.49 -6.47 19.58
N ALA A 98 2.93 -7.64 19.14
CA ALA A 98 4.16 -8.28 19.62
C ALA A 98 5.42 -7.49 19.26
N ASN A 99 5.35 -6.71 18.18
CA ASN A 99 6.46 -5.89 17.71
C ASN A 99 6.10 -4.42 17.77
N PRO A 100 6.74 -3.61 18.63
CA PRO A 100 6.54 -2.18 18.63
C PRO A 100 6.97 -1.59 17.28
N ARG A 101 6.11 -0.76 16.69
CA ARG A 101 6.42 -0.04 15.45
C ARG A 101 7.08 1.29 15.78
N LYS A 102 8.13 1.63 15.03
CA LYS A 102 8.75 2.94 15.14
C LYS A 102 7.77 3.99 14.63
N ILE A 103 7.52 4.98 15.46
CA ILE A 103 6.74 6.15 15.08
C ILE A 103 7.63 7.05 14.23
N ILE A 104 7.22 7.38 13.03
CA ILE A 104 7.90 8.31 12.15
C ILE A 104 7.30 9.71 12.34
N GLU A 105 5.97 9.78 12.27
CA GLU A 105 5.18 10.98 12.55
C GLU A 105 3.88 10.59 13.26
N LYS A 106 3.05 11.58 13.58
CA LYS A 106 1.73 11.33 14.20
C LYS A 106 0.92 10.38 13.34
N ASN A 107 0.59 9.22 13.88
CA ASN A 107 -0.17 8.14 13.23
C ASN A 107 0.47 7.54 11.96
N VAL A 108 1.74 7.82 11.72
CA VAL A 108 2.55 7.21 10.67
C VAL A 108 3.63 6.35 11.31
N TYR A 109 3.67 5.09 10.93
CA TYR A 109 4.54 4.08 11.52
C TYR A 109 5.37 3.40 10.43
N GLU A 110 6.62 3.07 10.78
CA GLU A 110 7.43 2.21 9.93
C GLU A 110 6.80 0.81 9.88
N VAL A 111 6.71 0.22 8.69
CA VAL A 111 6.26 -1.17 8.55
C VAL A 111 7.32 -2.08 9.15
N GLY A 112 6.98 -2.75 10.24
CA GLY A 112 7.95 -3.36 11.13
C GLY A 112 7.90 -4.87 11.17
N ALA A 113 7.97 -5.56 10.02
CA ALA A 113 8.27 -6.98 10.03
C ALA A 113 9.80 -7.17 9.94
N PRO A 114 10.38 -8.14 10.67
CA PRO A 114 11.77 -8.52 10.43
C PRO A 114 11.98 -8.91 8.96
N LEU A 115 13.11 -8.50 8.36
CA LEU A 115 13.39 -8.74 6.94
C LEU A 115 13.33 -10.22 6.53
N ALA A 116 13.58 -11.12 7.46
CA ALA A 116 13.52 -12.57 7.25
C ALA A 116 12.13 -13.18 7.54
N ALA A 117 11.15 -12.38 8.00
CA ALA A 117 9.85 -12.89 8.36
C ALA A 117 8.99 -13.12 7.12
N SER A 118 8.37 -14.30 7.06
CA SER A 118 7.27 -14.56 6.13
C SER A 118 5.98 -14.07 6.77
N LEU A 119 5.35 -13.06 6.16
CA LEU A 119 4.06 -12.55 6.61
C LEU A 119 2.96 -13.23 5.80
N HIS A 120 2.06 -13.89 6.51
CA HIS A 120 0.82 -14.39 5.92
C HIS A 120 -0.22 -13.27 5.82
N TYR A 121 -1.25 -13.49 5.00
CA TYR A 121 -2.41 -12.59 4.97
C TYR A 121 -3.01 -12.48 6.37
N HIS A 122 -3.29 -11.25 6.77
CA HIS A 122 -3.88 -10.94 8.06
C HIS A 122 -4.66 -9.63 7.98
N HIS A 123 -5.58 -9.45 8.90
CA HIS A 123 -6.21 -8.15 9.09
C HIS A 123 -5.36 -7.33 10.05
N GLU A 124 -5.11 -6.09 9.69
CA GLU A 124 -4.35 -5.17 10.52
C GLU A 124 -5.05 -4.94 11.86
N MET A 125 -4.31 -5.10 12.96
CA MET A 125 -4.79 -4.91 14.34
C MET A 125 -5.98 -5.82 14.73
N ALA A 126 -6.12 -7.00 14.16
CA ALA A 126 -7.21 -7.94 14.48
C ALA A 126 -7.18 -8.48 15.92
N TYR A 127 -6.08 -8.29 16.63
CA TYR A 127 -5.89 -8.72 18.02
C TYR A 127 -6.46 -7.77 19.08
N ILE A 128 -7.00 -6.63 18.69
CA ILE A 128 -7.65 -5.68 19.59
C ILE A 128 -9.17 -5.66 19.40
N GLY A 129 -9.90 -5.35 20.46
CA GLY A 129 -11.36 -5.42 20.49
C GLY A 129 -12.11 -4.45 19.57
N SER A 130 -11.42 -3.51 18.92
CA SER A 130 -11.99 -2.67 17.88
C SER A 130 -11.07 -2.67 16.64
N SER A 131 -11.52 -3.33 15.58
CA SER A 131 -10.77 -3.49 14.34
C SER A 131 -10.52 -2.17 13.61
N THR A 132 -9.38 -2.10 12.93
CA THR A 132 -9.09 -1.05 11.95
C THR A 132 -9.90 -1.34 10.70
N LYS A 133 -10.73 -0.39 10.26
CA LYS A 133 -11.56 -0.54 9.06
C LYS A 133 -10.77 -0.34 7.77
N MET A 134 -9.78 0.52 7.81
CA MET A 134 -8.95 0.87 6.66
C MET A 134 -7.51 1.02 7.09
N VAL A 135 -6.58 0.70 6.21
CA VAL A 135 -5.15 0.93 6.37
C VAL A 135 -4.59 1.56 5.11
N SER A 136 -3.65 2.48 5.26
CA SER A 136 -2.91 3.05 4.14
C SER A 136 -1.44 2.67 4.26
N PHE A 137 -0.85 2.25 3.16
CA PHE A 137 0.59 2.03 3.01
C PHE A 137 1.16 3.11 2.11
N MET A 138 2.28 3.68 2.54
CA MET A 138 2.98 4.73 1.81
C MET A 138 4.39 4.24 1.48
N ALA A 139 4.70 4.15 0.19
CA ALA A 139 6.03 3.78 -0.29
C ALA A 139 6.92 5.01 -0.38
N HIS A 140 7.50 5.43 0.75
CA HIS A 140 8.43 6.56 0.80
C HIS A 140 9.77 6.26 0.11
N LYS A 141 10.25 5.02 0.24
CA LYS A 141 11.44 4.53 -0.47
C LYS A 141 11.14 3.20 -1.11
N MET A 142 11.33 3.12 -2.41
CA MET A 142 11.16 1.87 -3.13
C MET A 142 12.39 0.98 -2.95
N PRO A 143 12.22 -0.31 -2.61
CA PRO A 143 13.32 -1.26 -2.62
C PRO A 143 13.79 -1.50 -4.06
N LYS A 144 15.06 -1.83 -4.23
CA LYS A 144 15.59 -2.18 -5.55
C LYS A 144 15.05 -3.52 -6.06
N ILE A 145 14.70 -4.42 -5.15
CA ILE A 145 14.22 -5.77 -5.43
C ILE A 145 13.16 -6.12 -4.38
N GLY A 146 12.07 -6.76 -4.79
CA GLY A 146 10.99 -7.16 -3.91
C GLY A 146 10.12 -5.98 -3.45
N GLY A 147 9.55 -6.11 -2.25
CA GLY A 147 8.71 -5.07 -1.65
C GLY A 147 7.27 -5.05 -2.17
N ALA A 148 6.83 -6.09 -2.88
CA ALA A 148 5.45 -6.22 -3.28
C ALA A 148 4.55 -6.43 -2.06
N THR A 149 3.41 -5.77 -2.04
CA THR A 149 2.34 -5.99 -1.07
C THR A 149 1.23 -6.76 -1.76
N PHE A 150 0.91 -7.93 -1.22
CA PHE A 150 -0.18 -8.76 -1.72
C PHE A 150 -1.45 -8.46 -0.92
N VAL A 151 -2.55 -8.27 -1.63
CA VAL A 151 -3.86 -7.99 -1.04
C VAL A 151 -4.82 -9.11 -1.43
N SER A 152 -5.61 -9.58 -0.47
CA SER A 152 -6.63 -10.61 -0.67
C SER A 152 -7.97 -10.08 -0.16
N ASP A 153 -9.04 -10.39 -0.89
CA ASP A 153 -10.39 -10.16 -0.43
C ASP A 153 -10.79 -11.28 0.54
N SER A 154 -10.86 -10.93 1.82
CA SER A 154 -11.20 -11.89 2.87
C SER A 154 -12.67 -12.29 2.87
N CYS A 155 -13.57 -11.50 2.31
CA CYS A 155 -14.97 -11.88 2.16
C CYS A 155 -15.10 -13.05 1.18
N GLN A 156 -14.39 -12.99 0.04
CA GLN A 156 -14.36 -14.11 -0.92
C GLN A 156 -13.61 -15.33 -0.40
N ALA A 157 -12.71 -15.17 0.57
CA ALA A 157 -11.97 -16.30 1.15
C ALA A 157 -12.77 -17.07 2.21
N THR A 158 -13.88 -16.51 2.70
CA THR A 158 -14.72 -17.10 3.76
C THR A 158 -16.05 -17.66 3.26
N ASP A 159 -16.43 -17.40 2.02
CA ASP A 159 -17.60 -17.94 1.33
C ASP A 159 -17.27 -19.29 0.67
#